data_5bf025226a0f86c94ab5fece1ae9ac3e
#
_entry.id   5bf025226a0f86c94ab5fece1ae9ac3e
#
_cell.length_a   1.000
_cell.length_b   1.000
_cell.length_c   1.000
_cell.angle_alpha   90.00
_cell.angle_beta   90.00
_cell.angle_gamma   90.00
#
_symmetry.space_group_name_H-M   'P 1'
#
loop_
_entity.id
_entity.type
_entity.pdbx_description
1 polymer ?
#
loop_
_entity_poly.entity_id
_entity_poly.type
_entity_poly.pdbx_seq_one_letter_code
_entity_poly.pdbx_strand_id
1 'polypeptide(L)'
;MRHRQAPEPGQERHRGIRKKGGRRTKAVSPLSFCGGVCYTQKLTEYQGKGVYDMHDELLRRLNETKTMSIVGMCKNAGKTTMLNWMLTGGHLQGTLGLTSIGRDGESTDVVTGTEKPGIFVKEGTLIATAKDMLRLGDVTKEILMTTGIPTPLGEVVILRARSAGYVQLAGPSITTQLKSVSQSFFELGADRSIIDGALGRKSLGARAVAEGVILCTGASYHMSMEKVIADTVHIYRLMNLPKAAELPPEAADGLEACVKEHGAALVTGALTDTMVLPLLRSGVLRRCRLVVKDPSKVLLSADTLDKLSAREVALETEEAARTLCITVNPVSAYGWKFDKDEFLHRMREAVEVPVINVKEELA
;
A
#
# COMPACT_ATOMS: atom_id res chain seq x y z
N MET A 1 23.90 60.25 -44.05
CA MET A 1 23.08 61.44 -44.40
C MET A 1 21.66 61.19 -43.99
N ARG A 2 21.11 62.16 -43.23
CA ARG A 2 19.73 62.41 -42.80
C ARG A 2 19.11 61.49 -41.73
N HIS A 3 19.25 61.99 -40.57
CA HIS A 3 18.35 62.30 -39.47
C HIS A 3 16.84 62.28 -39.76
N ARG A 4 16.05 61.72 -38.80
CA ARG A 4 14.87 62.32 -38.16
C ARG A 4 14.39 61.38 -37.07
N GLN A 5 14.64 61.66 -35.85
CA GLN A 5 13.90 62.37 -34.79
C GLN A 5 12.54 61.81 -34.48
N ALA A 6 12.40 61.38 -33.20
CA ALA A 6 11.18 61.04 -32.49
C ALA A 6 10.32 62.30 -32.24
N PRO A 7 9.05 62.13 -31.83
CA PRO A 7 8.56 62.81 -30.66
C PRO A 7 7.80 61.95 -29.65
N GLU A 8 8.00 62.29 -28.37
CA GLU A 8 7.12 62.03 -27.21
C GLU A 8 6.10 63.17 -27.07
N PRO A 9 5.26 63.17 -25.95
CA PRO A 9 4.19 62.26 -25.55
C PRO A 9 2.84 62.99 -25.42
N GLY A 10 1.76 62.27 -25.26
CA GLY A 10 0.44 62.85 -25.02
C GLY A 10 -0.43 62.00 -24.12
N GLN A 11 -0.88 62.61 -23.07
CA GLN A 11 -1.64 62.09 -21.91
C GLN A 11 -3.08 61.65 -22.20
N GLU A 12 -3.52 60.75 -21.34
CA GLU A 12 -4.86 60.54 -20.75
C GLU A 12 -6.07 60.25 -21.63
N ARG A 13 -6.71 59.12 -21.34
CA ARG A 13 -8.07 59.07 -20.75
C ARG A 13 -8.46 57.67 -20.27
N HIS A 14 -8.79 57.60 -18.98
CA HIS A 14 -9.50 56.48 -18.36
C HIS A 14 -10.78 56.11 -19.09
N ARG A 15 -10.94 54.85 -19.43
CA ARG A 15 -12.27 54.21 -19.54
C ARG A 15 -12.20 52.78 -19.05
N GLY A 16 -12.98 52.50 -18.00
CA GLY A 16 -13.09 51.24 -17.33
C GLY A 16 -13.56 50.12 -18.25
N ILE A 17 -12.90 49.00 -18.14
CA ILE A 17 -13.32 47.73 -18.73
C ILE A 17 -13.74 46.80 -17.61
N ARG A 18 -15.01 46.43 -17.63
CA ARG A 18 -15.69 45.47 -16.77
C ARG A 18 -14.96 44.12 -16.81
N LYS A 19 -14.57 43.59 -15.66
CA LYS A 19 -14.18 42.21 -15.48
C LYS A 19 -15.38 41.31 -15.78
N LYS A 20 -15.31 40.50 -16.83
CA LYS A 20 -16.21 39.38 -17.07
C LYS A 20 -15.48 38.07 -16.86
N GLY A 21 -16.02 37.24 -15.99
CA GLY A 21 -16.02 35.79 -16.12
C GLY A 21 -14.77 35.03 -15.73
N GLY A 22 -14.53 34.90 -14.41
CA GLY A 22 -13.68 33.82 -13.92
C GLY A 22 -14.31 32.47 -14.31
N ARG A 23 -13.58 31.65 -15.05
CA ARG A 23 -13.91 30.23 -15.21
C ARG A 23 -13.87 29.57 -13.84
N ARG A 24 -15.02 29.18 -13.32
CA ARG A 24 -15.12 28.28 -12.19
C ARG A 24 -14.54 26.95 -12.62
N THR A 25 -13.36 26.60 -12.12
CA THR A 25 -12.91 25.23 -12.05
C THR A 25 -13.94 24.47 -11.22
N LYS A 26 -14.56 23.45 -11.79
CA LYS A 26 -15.41 22.51 -11.06
C LYS A 26 -14.56 21.86 -10.00
N ALA A 27 -14.76 22.23 -8.75
CA ALA A 27 -14.28 21.47 -7.61
C ALA A 27 -14.85 20.06 -7.73
N VAL A 28 -14.00 19.07 -7.80
CA VAL A 28 -14.37 17.66 -7.68
C VAL A 28 -14.88 17.50 -6.25
N SER A 29 -16.16 17.16 -6.10
CA SER A 29 -16.79 16.97 -4.81
C SER A 29 -16.02 15.89 -4.02
N PRO A 30 -15.71 16.11 -2.73
CA PRO A 30 -15.12 15.07 -1.89
C PRO A 30 -16.13 13.94 -1.72
N LEU A 31 -15.69 12.74 -2.00
CA LEU A 31 -16.45 11.49 -1.86
C LEU A 31 -16.85 11.29 -0.39
N SER A 32 -18.13 11.27 -0.16
CA SER A 32 -18.74 10.98 1.15
C SER A 32 -19.26 9.55 1.25
N PHE A 33 -19.12 9.02 2.44
CA PHE A 33 -19.78 7.85 3.03
C PHE A 33 -19.24 6.44 2.77
N CYS A 34 -18.53 5.94 3.77
CA CYS A 34 -18.67 4.57 4.27
C CYS A 34 -18.71 4.61 5.81
N GLY A 35 -19.82 4.09 6.37
CA GLY A 35 -19.96 3.76 7.78
C GLY A 35 -19.84 4.91 8.79
N GLY A 36 -20.88 5.75 8.93
CA GLY A 36 -21.20 6.52 10.16
C GLY A 36 -20.19 7.53 10.71
N VAL A 37 -19.02 7.70 10.10
CA VAL A 37 -18.02 8.70 10.47
C VAL A 37 -17.79 9.62 9.27
N CYS A 38 -17.99 10.91 9.47
CA CYS A 38 -17.84 11.92 8.43
C CYS A 38 -16.39 11.96 7.94
N TYR A 39 -16.13 11.40 6.76
CA TYR A 39 -14.81 11.39 6.09
C TYR A 39 -14.19 12.80 5.97
N THR A 40 -15.03 13.82 5.85
CA THR A 40 -14.59 15.22 5.75
C THR A 40 -13.96 15.79 7.02
N GLN A 41 -14.38 15.34 8.22
CA GLN A 41 -13.76 15.82 9.47
C GLN A 41 -12.37 15.22 9.71
N LYS A 42 -12.14 13.95 9.34
CA LYS A 42 -10.82 13.32 9.49
C LYS A 42 -9.78 13.82 8.50
N LEU A 43 -10.18 14.11 7.25
CA LEU A 43 -9.30 14.72 6.25
C LEU A 43 -8.76 16.08 6.69
N THR A 44 -9.59 16.92 7.36
CA THR A 44 -9.17 18.21 7.87
C THR A 44 -8.16 18.12 9.03
N GLU A 45 -8.21 17.06 9.84
CA GLU A 45 -7.23 16.81 10.89
C GLU A 45 -5.84 16.43 10.33
N TYR A 46 -5.79 15.73 9.20
CA TYR A 46 -4.53 15.33 8.55
C TYR A 46 -3.89 16.47 7.73
N GLN A 47 -4.68 17.32 7.11
CA GLN A 47 -4.21 18.44 6.28
C GLN A 47 -3.50 19.55 7.08
N GLY A 48 -3.67 19.58 8.41
CA GLY A 48 -3.01 20.55 9.30
C GLY A 48 -1.74 20.04 9.99
N LYS A 49 -1.37 18.77 9.82
CA LYS A 49 -0.21 18.16 10.48
C LYS A 49 1.08 18.49 9.73
N GLY A 50 2.06 19.04 10.43
CA GLY A 50 3.40 19.26 9.89
C GLY A 50 4.15 17.96 9.60
N VAL A 51 5.25 18.01 8.81
CA VAL A 51 6.07 16.85 8.46
C VAL A 51 6.56 16.07 9.69
N TYR A 52 6.90 16.76 10.77
CA TYR A 52 7.32 16.16 12.05
C TYR A 52 6.20 15.32 12.69
N ASP A 53 4.97 15.80 12.67
CA ASP A 53 3.81 15.10 13.23
C ASP A 53 3.47 13.82 12.42
N MET A 54 3.71 13.83 11.10
CA MET A 54 3.52 12.63 10.25
C MET A 54 4.59 11.56 10.48
N HIS A 55 5.83 11.97 10.76
CA HIS A 55 6.92 11.05 11.06
C HIS A 55 6.67 10.35 12.40
N ASP A 56 6.31 11.09 13.43
CA ASP A 56 5.97 10.55 14.75
C ASP A 56 4.76 9.61 14.67
N GLU A 57 3.75 9.97 13.91
CA GLU A 57 2.58 9.11 13.67
C GLU A 57 2.97 7.82 12.94
N LEU A 58 3.86 7.90 11.94
CA LEU A 58 4.40 6.72 11.26
C LEU A 58 5.13 5.81 12.26
N LEU A 59 6.07 6.35 13.03
CA LEU A 59 6.85 5.57 14.01
C LEU A 59 5.93 4.92 15.06
N ARG A 60 4.93 5.66 15.54
CA ARG A 60 3.92 5.13 16.46
C ARG A 60 3.19 3.93 15.84
N ARG A 61 2.66 4.07 14.62
CA ARG A 61 1.95 3.00 13.91
C ARG A 61 2.81 1.77 13.70
N LEU A 62 4.08 1.96 13.28
CA LEU A 62 5.03 0.87 13.09
C LEU A 62 5.34 0.15 14.40
N ASN A 63 5.55 0.90 15.49
CA ASN A 63 5.90 0.32 16.80
C ASN A 63 4.70 -0.31 17.54
N GLU A 64 3.48 0.05 17.22
CA GLU A 64 2.26 -0.60 17.73
C GLU A 64 1.89 -1.89 16.97
N THR A 65 2.51 -2.16 15.81
CA THR A 65 2.15 -3.29 14.94
C THR A 65 3.15 -4.43 15.11
N LYS A 66 2.65 -5.63 15.41
CA LYS A 66 3.51 -6.82 15.60
C LYS A 66 3.90 -7.47 14.28
N THR A 67 2.96 -7.61 13.36
CA THR A 67 3.21 -8.24 12.07
C THR A 67 2.95 -7.26 10.94
N MET A 68 3.98 -6.98 10.14
CA MET A 68 3.92 -6.00 9.04
C MET A 68 4.28 -6.63 7.71
N SER A 69 3.61 -6.19 6.65
CA SER A 69 3.98 -6.55 5.28
C SER A 69 4.28 -5.31 4.45
N ILE A 70 5.35 -5.36 3.65
CA ILE A 70 5.70 -4.30 2.69
C ILE A 70 5.30 -4.75 1.31
N VAL A 71 4.37 -4.04 0.69
CA VAL A 71 3.82 -4.37 -0.62
C VAL A 71 4.08 -3.26 -1.63
N GLY A 72 4.18 -3.59 -2.90
CA GLY A 72 4.43 -2.62 -3.96
C GLY A 72 3.40 -2.69 -5.07
N MET A 73 3.02 -1.52 -5.59
CA MET A 73 2.20 -1.41 -6.79
C MET A 73 2.91 -1.94 -8.03
N CYS A 74 4.24 -1.83 -8.08
CA CYS A 74 5.09 -2.28 -9.18
C CYS A 74 6.50 -2.65 -8.70
N LYS A 75 7.33 -3.16 -9.62
CA LYS A 75 8.78 -3.21 -9.41
C LYS A 75 9.33 -1.79 -9.25
N ASN A 76 10.41 -1.63 -8.47
CA ASN A 76 11.05 -0.33 -8.22
C ASN A 76 10.15 0.73 -7.53
N ALA A 77 9.07 0.31 -6.88
CA ALA A 77 8.21 1.21 -6.08
C ALA A 77 8.85 1.68 -4.76
N GLY A 78 10.07 1.23 -4.41
CA GLY A 78 10.76 1.66 -3.19
C GLY A 78 10.61 0.71 -2.00
N LYS A 79 10.11 -0.54 -2.17
CA LYS A 79 9.95 -1.52 -1.08
C LYS A 79 11.26 -1.75 -0.30
N THR A 80 12.34 -2.10 -0.99
CA THR A 80 13.64 -2.37 -0.36
C THR A 80 14.23 -1.14 0.34
N THR A 81 13.97 0.07 -0.20
CA THR A 81 14.36 1.33 0.45
C THR A 81 13.64 1.49 1.80
N MET A 82 12.33 1.29 1.81
CA MET A 82 11.52 1.34 3.04
C MET A 82 11.95 0.25 4.04
N LEU A 83 12.17 -0.98 3.55
CA LEU A 83 12.64 -2.07 4.39
C LEU A 83 13.98 -1.75 5.05
N ASN A 84 14.97 -1.32 4.27
CA ASN A 84 16.28 -0.94 4.80
C ASN A 84 16.18 0.21 5.82
N TRP A 85 15.37 1.23 5.53
CA TRP A 85 15.12 2.30 6.49
C TRP A 85 14.57 1.75 7.82
N MET A 86 13.59 0.85 7.78
CA MET A 86 13.04 0.23 8.99
C MET A 86 14.08 -0.59 9.76
N LEU A 87 14.97 -1.30 9.05
CA LEU A 87 15.96 -2.21 9.66
C LEU A 87 17.20 -1.46 10.19
N THR A 88 17.63 -0.38 9.52
CA THR A 88 18.92 0.28 9.84
C THR A 88 18.76 1.49 10.76
N GLY A 89 17.69 2.25 10.62
CA GLY A 89 17.51 3.55 11.28
C GLY A 89 17.26 3.50 12.80
N GLY A 90 17.07 2.32 13.40
CA GLY A 90 16.70 2.23 14.83
C GLY A 90 15.26 2.70 15.10
N HIS A 91 14.44 2.80 14.06
CA HIS A 91 13.06 3.26 14.12
C HIS A 91 12.11 2.25 14.74
N LEU A 92 12.45 0.96 14.62
CA LEU A 92 11.71 -0.13 15.27
C LEU A 92 12.44 -0.59 16.53
N GLN A 93 11.67 -0.73 17.59
CA GLN A 93 12.17 -1.22 18.87
C GLN A 93 12.10 -2.75 18.93
N GLY A 94 13.04 -3.36 19.66
CA GLY A 94 13.06 -4.80 19.92
C GLY A 94 13.70 -5.62 18.81
N THR A 95 13.59 -6.94 18.95
CA THR A 95 14.12 -7.94 18.02
C THR A 95 13.21 -8.10 16.83
N LEU A 96 13.75 -8.04 15.62
CA LEU A 96 13.01 -8.12 14.37
C LEU A 96 13.14 -9.52 13.76
N GLY A 97 12.02 -10.08 13.30
CA GLY A 97 11.96 -11.25 12.43
C GLY A 97 11.69 -10.82 10.99
N LEU A 98 12.46 -11.31 10.04
CA LEU A 98 12.39 -10.92 8.63
C LEU A 98 12.25 -12.13 7.71
N THR A 99 11.25 -12.10 6.83
CA THR A 99 11.05 -13.07 5.75
C THR A 99 10.51 -12.41 4.50
N SER A 100 10.34 -13.16 3.41
CA SER A 100 9.70 -12.67 2.17
C SER A 100 8.59 -13.59 1.70
N ILE A 101 7.70 -13.08 0.84
CA ILE A 101 6.71 -13.88 0.11
C ILE A 101 7.38 -14.45 -1.14
N GLY A 102 7.68 -15.76 -1.13
CA GLY A 102 8.37 -16.42 -2.24
C GLY A 102 9.79 -15.91 -2.44
N ARG A 103 10.32 -16.11 -3.64
CA ARG A 103 11.64 -15.59 -4.02
C ARG A 103 11.51 -14.17 -4.56
N ASP A 104 12.06 -13.21 -3.85
CA ASP A 104 12.38 -11.86 -4.37
C ASP A 104 13.89 -11.72 -4.54
N GLY A 105 14.52 -12.72 -5.13
CA GLY A 105 15.97 -12.90 -5.12
C GLY A 105 16.63 -13.06 -6.48
N GLU A 106 16.24 -12.27 -7.49
CA GLU A 106 17.15 -12.03 -8.61
C GLU A 106 18.12 -10.92 -8.20
N SER A 107 19.41 -11.20 -8.17
CA SER A 107 20.47 -10.24 -7.82
C SER A 107 20.54 -9.05 -8.80
N THR A 108 19.99 -9.24 -10.00
CA THR A 108 19.89 -8.22 -11.04
C THR A 108 18.44 -8.17 -11.51
N ASP A 109 17.86 -6.98 -11.58
CA ASP A 109 16.56 -6.83 -12.23
C ASP A 109 16.72 -7.12 -13.72
N VAL A 110 16.23 -8.28 -14.17
CA VAL A 110 16.31 -8.74 -15.57
C VAL A 110 15.67 -7.73 -16.54
N VAL A 111 14.75 -6.88 -16.04
CA VAL A 111 14.05 -5.87 -16.86
C VAL A 111 14.84 -4.57 -16.99
N THR A 112 15.55 -4.15 -15.95
CA THR A 112 16.25 -2.84 -15.93
C THR A 112 17.76 -2.96 -15.91
N GLY A 113 18.32 -4.16 -15.69
CA GLY A 113 19.77 -4.37 -15.60
C GLY A 113 20.44 -3.69 -14.39
N THR A 114 19.65 -3.13 -13.45
CA THR A 114 20.15 -2.45 -12.27
C THR A 114 20.34 -3.43 -11.11
N GLU A 115 21.45 -3.28 -10.37
CA GLU A 115 21.63 -4.01 -9.12
C GLU A 115 20.51 -3.65 -8.13
N LYS A 116 19.84 -4.66 -7.57
CA LYS A 116 18.89 -4.45 -6.48
C LYS A 116 19.67 -4.06 -5.22
N PRO A 117 19.22 -3.03 -4.46
CA PRO A 117 19.81 -2.75 -3.16
C PRO A 117 19.66 -4.00 -2.28
N GLY A 118 20.77 -4.45 -1.68
CA GLY A 118 20.76 -5.56 -0.75
C GLY A 118 19.90 -5.22 0.48
N ILE A 119 19.41 -6.23 1.16
CA ILE A 119 18.69 -6.08 2.43
C ILE A 119 19.73 -6.12 3.55
N PHE A 120 19.95 -4.98 4.20
CA PHE A 120 20.89 -4.86 5.30
C PHE A 120 20.22 -5.17 6.64
N VAL A 121 20.81 -6.05 7.43
CA VAL A 121 20.30 -6.43 8.76
C VAL A 121 21.33 -6.13 9.84
N LYS A 122 20.85 -5.83 11.04
CA LYS A 122 21.67 -5.67 12.25
C LYS A 122 21.89 -7.02 12.91
N GLU A 123 22.92 -7.09 13.75
CA GLU A 123 23.11 -8.22 14.66
C GLU A 123 21.86 -8.43 15.52
N GLY A 124 21.50 -9.69 15.77
CA GLY A 124 20.32 -10.08 16.53
C GLY A 124 19.06 -10.27 15.68
N THR A 125 19.01 -9.77 14.43
CA THR A 125 17.84 -9.97 13.56
C THR A 125 17.61 -11.45 13.29
N LEU A 126 16.36 -11.90 13.45
CA LEU A 126 15.93 -13.24 13.05
C LEU A 126 15.54 -13.22 11.57
N ILE A 127 15.95 -14.23 10.82
CA ILE A 127 15.74 -14.28 9.37
C ILE A 127 15.21 -15.66 9.01
N ALA A 128 14.09 -15.72 8.29
CA ALA A 128 13.60 -16.94 7.68
C ALA A 128 13.83 -16.89 6.17
N THR A 129 14.64 -17.79 5.66
CA THR A 129 14.99 -17.88 4.23
C THR A 129 15.30 -19.31 3.82
N ALA A 130 15.20 -19.62 2.51
CA ALA A 130 15.55 -20.92 1.98
C ALA A 130 17.06 -21.20 2.12
N LYS A 131 17.42 -22.47 2.31
CA LYS A 131 18.81 -22.93 2.51
C LYS A 131 19.79 -22.41 1.44
N ASP A 132 19.40 -22.39 0.18
CA ASP A 132 20.28 -21.95 -0.91
C ASP A 132 20.62 -20.46 -0.83
N MET A 133 19.78 -19.64 -0.18
CA MET A 133 20.04 -18.20 0.04
C MET A 133 21.12 -17.93 1.08
N LEU A 134 21.41 -18.89 1.96
CA LEU A 134 22.40 -18.72 3.02
C LEU A 134 23.80 -18.40 2.49
N ARG A 135 24.12 -18.81 1.25
CA ARG A 135 25.42 -18.58 0.62
C ARG A 135 25.56 -17.18 0.02
N LEU A 136 24.44 -16.47 -0.17
CA LEU A 136 24.39 -15.19 -0.88
C LEU A 136 24.43 -13.97 0.07
N GLY A 137 24.50 -14.19 1.37
CA GLY A 137 24.61 -13.14 2.38
C GLY A 137 25.96 -13.20 3.08
N ASP A 138 26.42 -12.05 3.57
CA ASP A 138 27.73 -11.87 4.22
C ASP A 138 27.66 -11.87 5.77
N VAL A 139 26.46 -11.93 6.36
CA VAL A 139 26.28 -12.02 7.81
C VAL A 139 26.81 -13.34 8.38
N THR A 140 27.38 -13.33 9.57
CA THR A 140 27.62 -14.55 10.37
C THR A 140 26.26 -15.07 10.86
N LYS A 141 26.03 -16.39 10.73
CA LYS A 141 24.71 -17.00 10.89
C LYS A 141 24.70 -18.06 11.97
N GLU A 142 23.72 -17.98 12.86
CA GLU A 142 23.37 -19.07 13.77
C GLU A 142 22.02 -19.65 13.37
N ILE A 143 21.99 -20.89 12.90
CA ILE A 143 20.75 -21.57 12.56
C ILE A 143 20.06 -21.98 13.86
N LEU A 144 18.83 -21.48 14.05
CA LEU A 144 18.03 -21.75 15.24
C LEU A 144 17.04 -22.89 15.00
N MET A 145 16.46 -22.96 13.79
CA MET A 145 15.41 -23.93 13.49
C MET A 145 15.32 -24.25 12.00
N THR A 146 14.99 -25.50 11.67
CA THR A 146 14.50 -25.91 10.36
C THR A 146 12.97 -26.00 10.42
N THR A 147 12.27 -25.40 9.44
CA THR A 147 10.81 -25.24 9.53
C THR A 147 10.02 -26.41 8.94
N GLY A 148 10.65 -27.28 8.17
CA GLY A 148 9.97 -28.31 7.38
C GLY A 148 9.24 -27.77 6.15
N ILE A 149 9.30 -26.46 5.88
CA ILE A 149 8.61 -25.83 4.75
C ILE A 149 9.49 -25.91 3.49
N PRO A 150 9.10 -26.68 2.49
CA PRO A 150 9.88 -26.80 1.26
C PRO A 150 9.64 -25.60 0.33
N THR A 151 10.71 -25.16 -0.34
CA THR A 151 10.65 -24.22 -1.47
C THR A 151 11.51 -24.72 -2.63
N PRO A 152 11.39 -24.17 -3.84
CA PRO A 152 12.29 -24.52 -4.96
C PRO A 152 13.78 -24.26 -4.67
N LEU A 153 14.10 -23.45 -3.64
CA LEU A 153 15.46 -23.09 -3.20
C LEU A 153 15.86 -23.78 -1.89
N GLY A 154 15.26 -24.93 -1.63
CA GLY A 154 15.49 -25.71 -0.41
C GLY A 154 14.49 -25.35 0.69
N GLU A 155 14.63 -26.04 1.81
CA GLU A 155 13.80 -25.82 3.00
C GLU A 155 14.05 -24.44 3.61
N VAL A 156 12.97 -23.80 4.09
CA VAL A 156 13.09 -22.57 4.85
C VAL A 156 13.69 -22.86 6.23
N VAL A 157 14.73 -22.13 6.59
CA VAL A 157 15.36 -22.17 7.91
C VAL A 157 15.26 -20.81 8.60
N ILE A 158 15.16 -20.85 9.92
CA ILE A 158 15.23 -19.63 10.74
C ILE A 158 16.63 -19.54 11.36
N LEU A 159 17.26 -18.41 11.18
CA LEU A 159 18.58 -18.09 11.69
C LEU A 159 18.56 -16.75 12.43
N ARG A 160 19.56 -16.55 13.28
CA ARG A 160 19.91 -15.27 13.89
C ARG A 160 21.18 -14.73 13.24
N ALA A 161 21.14 -13.47 12.83
CA ALA A 161 22.34 -12.76 12.41
C ALA A 161 23.24 -12.51 13.63
N ARG A 162 24.50 -12.96 13.58
CA ARG A 162 25.53 -12.77 14.60
C ARG A 162 26.50 -11.64 14.26
N SER A 163 26.33 -11.03 13.10
CA SER A 163 26.96 -9.79 12.67
C SER A 163 25.99 -8.99 11.81
N ALA A 164 26.19 -7.68 11.72
CA ALA A 164 25.52 -6.87 10.71
C ALA A 164 26.04 -7.23 9.31
N GLY A 165 25.21 -7.07 8.28
CA GLY A 165 25.57 -7.33 6.90
C GLY A 165 24.35 -7.48 5.98
N TYR A 166 24.58 -7.93 4.75
CA TYR A 166 23.55 -8.12 3.74
C TYR A 166 23.02 -9.54 3.71
N VAL A 167 21.73 -9.68 3.46
CA VAL A 167 21.06 -10.97 3.33
C VAL A 167 20.20 -11.02 2.08
N GLN A 168 19.92 -12.26 1.63
CA GLN A 168 18.95 -12.53 0.59
C GLN A 168 17.79 -13.34 1.14
N LEU A 169 16.58 -12.99 0.74
CA LEU A 169 15.37 -13.64 1.24
C LEU A 169 14.70 -14.48 0.16
N ALA A 170 14.28 -15.67 0.54
CA ALA A 170 13.38 -16.53 -0.21
C ALA A 170 12.51 -17.28 0.81
N GLY A 171 11.37 -16.72 1.14
CA GLY A 171 10.43 -17.28 2.08
C GLY A 171 9.37 -18.17 1.43
N PRO A 172 8.37 -18.61 2.22
CA PRO A 172 7.23 -19.37 1.72
C PRO A 172 6.36 -18.54 0.78
N SER A 173 5.68 -19.20 -0.16
CA SER A 173 4.70 -18.55 -1.04
C SER A 173 3.25 -18.71 -0.57
N ILE A 174 3.02 -19.56 0.44
CA ILE A 174 1.69 -19.92 0.96
C ILE A 174 1.41 -19.12 2.23
N THR A 175 0.24 -18.49 2.29
CA THR A 175 -0.20 -17.63 3.41
C THR A 175 -0.12 -18.30 4.77
N THR A 176 -0.58 -19.56 4.89
CA THR A 176 -0.54 -20.31 6.16
C THR A 176 0.88 -20.60 6.62
N GLN A 177 1.80 -20.87 5.70
CA GLN A 177 3.21 -21.08 6.01
C GLN A 177 3.90 -19.77 6.46
N LEU A 178 3.53 -18.62 5.87
CA LEU A 178 4.01 -17.31 6.32
C LEU A 178 3.53 -16.98 7.73
N LYS A 179 2.27 -17.30 8.07
CA LYS A 179 1.76 -17.18 9.45
C LYS A 179 2.57 -18.07 10.42
N SER A 180 2.84 -19.32 10.03
CA SER A 180 3.66 -20.23 10.84
C SER A 180 5.08 -19.68 11.07
N VAL A 181 5.73 -19.16 10.03
CA VAL A 181 7.06 -18.53 10.16
C VAL A 181 7.02 -17.32 11.09
N SER A 182 6.01 -16.44 10.96
CA SER A 182 5.86 -15.30 11.87
C SER A 182 5.64 -15.75 13.32
N GLN A 183 4.87 -16.80 13.55
CA GLN A 183 4.68 -17.38 14.87
C GLN A 183 6.00 -17.91 15.45
N SER A 184 6.79 -18.63 14.65
CA SER A 184 8.11 -19.11 15.06
C SER A 184 9.08 -17.99 15.40
N PHE A 185 8.99 -16.84 14.73
CA PHE A 185 9.78 -15.67 15.11
C PHE A 185 9.43 -15.19 16.54
N PHE A 186 8.16 -15.11 16.90
CA PHE A 186 7.73 -14.71 18.23
C PHE A 186 8.17 -15.73 19.28
N GLU A 187 8.07 -17.02 19.01
CA GLU A 187 8.56 -18.10 19.89
C GLU A 187 10.08 -18.05 20.11
N LEU A 188 10.84 -17.56 19.13
CA LEU A 188 12.30 -17.37 19.21
C LEU A 188 12.69 -15.99 19.76
N GLY A 189 11.70 -15.20 20.23
CA GLY A 189 11.91 -13.94 20.94
C GLY A 189 11.93 -12.70 20.04
N ALA A 190 11.37 -12.75 18.84
CA ALA A 190 11.11 -11.54 18.07
C ALA A 190 9.96 -10.72 18.66
N ASP A 191 10.10 -9.43 18.69
CA ASP A 191 9.03 -8.49 19.04
C ASP A 191 8.13 -8.17 17.85
N ARG A 192 8.69 -8.23 16.63
CA ARG A 192 7.99 -7.92 15.37
C ARG A 192 8.41 -8.84 14.24
N SER A 193 7.45 -9.15 13.37
CA SER A 193 7.65 -9.89 12.13
C SER A 193 7.42 -8.96 10.92
N ILE A 194 8.39 -8.91 10.01
CA ILE A 194 8.33 -8.12 8.78
C ILE A 194 8.37 -9.08 7.59
N ILE A 195 7.40 -8.95 6.70
CA ILE A 195 7.24 -9.78 5.52
C ILE A 195 7.48 -8.91 4.30
N ASP A 196 8.62 -9.09 3.60
CA ASP A 196 8.90 -8.40 2.35
C ASP A 196 8.20 -9.07 1.18
N GLY A 197 7.64 -8.27 0.31
CA GLY A 197 7.31 -8.64 -1.05
C GLY A 197 5.94 -9.24 -1.33
N ALA A 198 5.04 -8.38 -1.78
CA ALA A 198 4.01 -8.75 -2.74
C ALA A 198 3.94 -7.68 -3.83
N LEU A 199 3.60 -8.05 -5.06
CA LEU A 199 3.44 -7.14 -6.20
C LEU A 199 2.03 -7.19 -6.77
N GLY A 200 1.48 -6.02 -7.08
CA GLY A 200 0.21 -5.88 -7.77
C GLY A 200 -0.98 -6.45 -6.98
N ARG A 201 -1.92 -7.13 -7.67
CA ARG A 201 -3.12 -7.70 -7.03
C ARG A 201 -2.83 -8.75 -5.96
N LYS A 202 -1.67 -9.43 -6.01
CA LYS A 202 -1.20 -10.34 -4.96
C LYS A 202 -0.87 -9.61 -3.66
N SER A 203 -0.66 -8.29 -3.72
CA SER A 203 -0.43 -7.43 -2.55
C SER A 203 -1.61 -7.43 -1.59
N LEU A 204 -2.82 -7.56 -2.08
CA LEU A 204 -4.02 -7.64 -1.24
C LEU A 204 -4.04 -8.91 -0.38
N GLY A 205 -3.43 -10.02 -0.84
CA GLY A 205 -3.27 -11.24 -0.04
C GLY A 205 -2.26 -11.13 1.11
N ALA A 206 -1.39 -10.11 1.10
CA ALA A 206 -0.47 -9.84 2.21
C ALA A 206 -1.20 -9.47 3.51
N ARG A 207 -2.44 -8.99 3.43
CA ARG A 207 -3.29 -8.70 4.59
C ARG A 207 -3.70 -9.95 5.37
N ALA A 208 -3.79 -11.08 4.72
CA ALA A 208 -4.10 -12.33 5.40
C ALA A 208 -2.96 -12.83 6.31
N VAL A 209 -1.76 -12.22 6.22
CA VAL A 209 -0.58 -12.61 7.01
C VAL A 209 -0.05 -11.52 7.92
N ALA A 210 -0.54 -10.29 7.81
CA ALA A 210 -0.02 -9.13 8.55
C ALA A 210 -1.14 -8.27 9.13
N GLU A 211 -0.93 -7.76 10.34
CA GLU A 211 -1.82 -6.79 11.00
C GLU A 211 -1.77 -5.42 10.34
N GLY A 212 -0.59 -5.06 9.80
CA GLY A 212 -0.35 -3.81 9.14
C GLY A 212 0.35 -3.94 7.79
N VAL A 213 0.00 -3.07 6.85
CA VAL A 213 0.57 -3.06 5.50
C VAL A 213 1.18 -1.70 5.19
N ILE A 214 2.38 -1.72 4.65
CA ILE A 214 3.06 -0.56 4.07
C ILE A 214 2.91 -0.66 2.55
N LEU A 215 2.24 0.30 1.93
CA LEU A 215 1.99 0.31 0.49
C LEU A 215 3.00 1.22 -0.22
N CYS A 216 3.84 0.65 -1.07
CA CYS A 216 4.84 1.38 -1.85
C CYS A 216 4.34 1.61 -3.28
N THR A 217 4.34 2.85 -3.74
CA THR A 217 3.95 3.26 -5.08
C THR A 217 4.97 4.24 -5.69
N GLY A 218 4.85 4.56 -6.96
CA GLY A 218 5.73 5.53 -7.57
C GLY A 218 5.66 5.61 -9.08
N ALA A 219 6.50 6.49 -9.64
CA ALA A 219 6.55 6.78 -11.07
C ALA A 219 6.83 5.56 -11.97
N SER A 220 7.48 4.51 -11.43
CA SER A 220 7.69 3.25 -12.17
C SER A 220 6.39 2.48 -12.49
N TYR A 221 5.27 2.83 -11.85
CA TYR A 221 3.98 2.19 -12.09
C TYR A 221 3.36 2.63 -13.42
N HIS A 222 3.34 3.94 -13.69
CA HIS A 222 2.77 4.52 -14.91
C HIS A 222 3.34 5.92 -15.15
N MET A 223 3.33 6.38 -16.43
CA MET A 223 3.83 7.70 -16.81
C MET A 223 2.92 8.86 -16.36
N SER A 224 1.62 8.63 -16.17
CA SER A 224 0.69 9.64 -15.64
C SER A 224 0.65 9.55 -14.12
N MET A 225 0.96 10.67 -13.46
CA MET A 225 0.85 10.83 -12.02
C MET A 225 -0.59 10.62 -11.54
N GLU A 226 -1.58 11.14 -12.29
CA GLU A 226 -3.01 10.99 -12.00
C GLU A 226 -3.40 9.52 -11.89
N LYS A 227 -2.93 8.71 -12.85
CA LYS A 227 -3.24 7.29 -12.86
C LYS A 227 -2.55 6.57 -11.70
N VAL A 228 -1.30 6.93 -11.36
CA VAL A 228 -0.61 6.35 -10.20
C VAL A 228 -1.37 6.65 -8.92
N ILE A 229 -1.82 7.89 -8.74
CA ILE A 229 -2.59 8.31 -7.56
C ILE A 229 -3.92 7.56 -7.53
N ALA A 230 -4.69 7.58 -8.61
CA ALA A 230 -6.01 6.95 -8.68
C ALA A 230 -5.94 5.44 -8.37
N ASP A 231 -5.02 4.73 -9.00
CA ASP A 231 -4.87 3.28 -8.81
C ASP A 231 -4.34 2.96 -7.40
N THR A 232 -3.47 3.79 -6.83
CA THR A 232 -2.98 3.63 -5.45
C THR A 232 -4.10 3.85 -4.44
N VAL A 233 -4.91 4.90 -4.62
CA VAL A 233 -6.09 5.18 -3.78
C VAL A 233 -7.11 4.04 -3.87
N HIS A 234 -7.31 3.49 -5.05
CA HIS A 234 -8.19 2.34 -5.23
C HIS A 234 -7.71 1.12 -4.41
N ILE A 235 -6.43 0.77 -4.51
CA ILE A 235 -5.84 -0.33 -3.70
C ILE A 235 -5.90 0.00 -2.21
N TYR A 236 -5.60 1.25 -1.82
CA TYR A 236 -5.73 1.71 -0.44
C TYR A 236 -7.15 1.53 0.11
N ARG A 237 -8.18 1.90 -0.65
CA ARG A 237 -9.60 1.70 -0.28
C ARG A 237 -9.91 0.22 -0.05
N LEU A 238 -9.47 -0.66 -0.96
CA LEU A 238 -9.64 -2.10 -0.81
C LEU A 238 -8.89 -2.64 0.41
N MET A 239 -7.68 -2.15 0.67
CA MET A 239 -6.90 -2.53 1.85
C MET A 239 -7.53 -2.08 3.17
N ASN A 240 -8.36 -1.07 3.18
CA ASN A 240 -8.98 -0.52 4.38
C ASN A 240 -10.48 -0.80 4.47
N LEU A 241 -10.96 -1.85 3.79
CA LEU A 241 -12.32 -2.34 3.99
C LEU A 241 -12.53 -2.68 5.47
N PRO A 242 -13.66 -2.27 6.07
CA PRO A 242 -13.96 -2.55 7.46
C PRO A 242 -14.06 -4.05 7.71
N LYS A 243 -13.68 -4.48 8.91
CA LYS A 243 -13.90 -5.85 9.35
C LYS A 243 -15.37 -6.06 9.67
N ALA A 244 -15.97 -7.12 9.15
CA ALA A 244 -17.32 -7.52 9.48
C ALA A 244 -17.41 -7.89 10.96
N ALA A 245 -18.39 -7.35 11.66
CA ALA A 245 -18.66 -7.70 13.07
C ALA A 245 -19.18 -9.14 13.19
N GLU A 246 -19.97 -9.56 12.24
CA GLU A 246 -20.53 -10.90 12.09
C GLU A 246 -20.59 -11.31 10.62
N LEU A 247 -20.49 -12.59 10.33
CA LEU A 247 -20.57 -13.11 8.99
C LEU A 247 -22.02 -13.39 8.61
N PRO A 248 -22.52 -12.83 7.50
CA PRO A 248 -23.84 -13.17 6.96
C PRO A 248 -23.84 -14.58 6.33
N PRO A 249 -25.02 -15.11 5.95
CA PRO A 249 -25.13 -16.34 5.19
C PRO A 249 -24.27 -16.32 3.92
N GLU A 250 -23.71 -17.48 3.59
CA GLU A 250 -22.94 -17.66 2.37
C GLU A 250 -23.84 -17.59 1.15
N ALA A 251 -23.39 -16.91 0.10
CA ALA A 251 -24.10 -16.79 -1.18
C ALA A 251 -23.96 -18.06 -2.06
N ALA A 252 -24.23 -19.24 -1.47
CA ALA A 252 -24.09 -20.54 -2.16
C ALA A 252 -25.01 -20.66 -3.38
N ASP A 253 -26.26 -20.21 -3.25
CA ASP A 253 -27.30 -20.23 -4.31
C ASP A 253 -27.30 -18.96 -5.16
N GLY A 254 -26.27 -18.15 -5.03
CA GLY A 254 -26.09 -16.92 -5.78
C GLY A 254 -26.30 -15.65 -4.95
N LEU A 255 -25.54 -14.61 -5.32
CA LEU A 255 -25.50 -13.34 -4.60
C LEU A 255 -26.88 -12.64 -4.56
N GLU A 256 -27.63 -12.70 -5.65
CA GLU A 256 -28.95 -12.05 -5.75
C GLU A 256 -29.97 -12.66 -4.78
N ALA A 257 -30.07 -13.97 -4.73
CA ALA A 257 -30.99 -14.68 -3.85
C ALA A 257 -30.68 -14.40 -2.38
N CYS A 258 -29.41 -14.55 -1.98
CA CYS A 258 -28.97 -14.32 -0.62
C CYS A 258 -29.22 -12.87 -0.15
N VAL A 259 -28.93 -11.87 -0.97
CA VAL A 259 -29.16 -10.47 -0.62
C VAL A 259 -30.66 -10.14 -0.52
N LYS A 260 -31.49 -10.69 -1.41
CA LYS A 260 -32.94 -10.50 -1.35
C LYS A 260 -33.57 -11.09 -0.08
N GLU A 261 -33.08 -12.24 0.35
CA GLU A 261 -33.63 -12.94 1.51
C GLU A 261 -33.12 -12.37 2.85
N HIS A 262 -31.81 -12.07 2.92
CA HIS A 262 -31.15 -11.73 4.18
C HIS A 262 -30.67 -10.27 4.30
N GLY A 263 -30.73 -9.48 3.21
CA GLY A 263 -30.18 -8.13 3.18
C GLY A 263 -28.63 -8.08 3.26
N ALA A 264 -27.99 -9.24 3.28
CA ALA A 264 -26.53 -9.38 3.39
C ALA A 264 -26.07 -10.70 2.74
N ALA A 265 -24.79 -10.77 2.33
CA ALA A 265 -24.23 -12.00 1.78
C ALA A 265 -22.73 -12.11 2.03
N LEU A 266 -22.25 -13.31 2.40
CA LEU A 266 -20.85 -13.69 2.40
C LEU A 266 -20.46 -14.23 1.02
N VAL A 267 -19.51 -13.56 0.37
CA VAL A 267 -18.96 -13.98 -0.93
C VAL A 267 -17.62 -14.68 -0.71
N THR A 268 -17.60 -15.99 -0.84
CA THR A 268 -16.39 -16.81 -0.63
C THR A 268 -15.45 -16.81 -1.84
N GLY A 269 -16.02 -16.57 -3.04
CA GLY A 269 -15.28 -16.41 -4.29
C GLY A 269 -14.81 -14.99 -4.59
N ALA A 270 -14.48 -14.73 -5.85
CA ALA A 270 -14.13 -13.40 -6.33
C ALA A 270 -15.38 -12.56 -6.55
N LEU A 271 -15.42 -11.36 -5.96
CA LEU A 271 -16.45 -10.35 -6.22
C LEU A 271 -16.00 -9.49 -7.41
N THR A 272 -16.73 -9.58 -8.53
CA THR A 272 -16.33 -8.94 -9.80
C THR A 272 -17.35 -7.92 -10.28
N ASP A 273 -16.93 -7.00 -11.15
CA ASP A 273 -17.82 -6.04 -11.81
C ASP A 273 -18.97 -6.74 -12.55
N THR A 274 -18.70 -7.88 -13.20
CA THR A 274 -19.70 -8.65 -13.92
C THR A 274 -20.80 -9.23 -13.03
N MET A 275 -20.49 -9.52 -11.77
CA MET A 275 -21.51 -9.96 -10.78
C MET A 275 -22.28 -8.78 -10.19
N VAL A 276 -21.58 -7.70 -9.90
CA VAL A 276 -22.13 -6.56 -9.13
C VAL A 276 -22.96 -5.61 -9.99
N LEU A 277 -22.51 -5.26 -11.20
CA LEU A 277 -23.16 -4.26 -12.05
C LEU A 277 -24.60 -4.61 -12.43
N PRO A 278 -24.97 -5.84 -12.80
CA PRO A 278 -26.36 -6.21 -13.05
C PRO A 278 -27.26 -6.01 -11.83
N LEU A 279 -26.77 -6.41 -10.64
CA LEU A 279 -27.52 -6.30 -9.38
C LEU A 279 -27.68 -4.86 -8.89
N LEU A 280 -26.72 -3.98 -9.21
CA LEU A 280 -26.84 -2.53 -9.00
C LEU A 280 -27.91 -1.94 -9.92
N ARG A 281 -27.97 -2.38 -11.18
CA ARG A 281 -28.97 -1.90 -12.17
C ARG A 281 -30.39 -2.34 -11.82
N SER A 282 -30.57 -3.58 -11.37
CA SER A 282 -31.87 -4.10 -10.93
C SER A 282 -32.33 -3.56 -9.59
N GLY A 283 -31.45 -2.85 -8.85
CA GLY A 283 -31.75 -2.30 -7.52
C GLY A 283 -31.68 -3.29 -6.37
N VAL A 284 -31.24 -4.53 -6.61
CA VAL A 284 -31.03 -5.56 -5.58
C VAL A 284 -29.94 -5.11 -4.60
N LEU A 285 -28.82 -4.59 -5.12
CA LEU A 285 -27.75 -4.04 -4.29
C LEU A 285 -28.07 -2.59 -3.91
N ARG A 286 -28.81 -2.46 -2.80
CA ARG A 286 -29.13 -1.18 -2.16
C ARG A 286 -29.36 -1.40 -0.67
N ARG A 287 -28.70 -0.61 0.19
CA ARG A 287 -28.80 -0.69 1.66
C ARG A 287 -28.61 -2.11 2.19
N CYS A 288 -27.61 -2.80 1.66
CA CYS A 288 -27.30 -4.17 2.02
C CYS A 288 -25.81 -4.30 2.38
N ARG A 289 -25.44 -5.47 2.91
CA ARG A 289 -24.05 -5.77 3.29
C ARG A 289 -23.48 -6.87 2.40
N LEU A 290 -22.26 -6.65 1.91
CA LEU A 290 -21.48 -7.67 1.21
C LEU A 290 -20.19 -7.90 2.02
N VAL A 291 -19.97 -9.13 2.44
CA VAL A 291 -18.75 -9.52 3.15
C VAL A 291 -17.92 -10.40 2.23
N VAL A 292 -16.64 -10.10 2.09
CA VAL A 292 -15.68 -10.96 1.38
C VAL A 292 -14.70 -11.56 2.38
N LYS A 293 -14.13 -12.72 2.06
CA LYS A 293 -13.18 -13.39 2.94
C LYS A 293 -11.94 -12.53 3.20
N ASP A 294 -11.36 -12.00 2.13
CA ASP A 294 -10.22 -11.08 2.18
C ASP A 294 -10.28 -10.11 0.99
N PRO A 295 -9.63 -8.93 1.06
CA PRO A 295 -9.69 -7.93 0.00
C PRO A 295 -9.13 -8.37 -1.35
N SER A 296 -8.31 -9.43 -1.42
CA SER A 296 -7.79 -9.96 -2.68
C SER A 296 -8.89 -10.58 -3.55
N LYS A 297 -10.03 -10.88 -2.94
CA LYS A 297 -11.23 -11.37 -3.62
C LYS A 297 -12.05 -10.26 -4.27
N VAL A 298 -11.79 -8.99 -3.95
CA VAL A 298 -12.49 -7.86 -4.55
C VAL A 298 -11.81 -7.45 -5.85
N LEU A 299 -12.45 -7.80 -6.97
CA LEU A 299 -12.01 -7.49 -8.33
C LEU A 299 -12.92 -6.43 -8.96
N LEU A 300 -13.31 -5.43 -8.17
CA LEU A 300 -14.14 -4.32 -8.60
C LEU A 300 -13.29 -3.17 -9.10
N SER A 301 -13.80 -2.47 -10.11
CA SER A 301 -13.26 -1.18 -10.55
C SER A 301 -13.55 -0.07 -9.51
N ALA A 302 -12.80 1.02 -9.54
CA ALA A 302 -13.05 2.18 -8.69
C ALA A 302 -14.47 2.75 -8.90
N ASP A 303 -14.92 2.82 -10.14
CA ASP A 303 -16.28 3.25 -10.51
C ASP A 303 -17.37 2.35 -9.91
N THR A 304 -17.15 1.04 -9.89
CA THR A 304 -18.09 0.10 -9.26
C THR A 304 -18.12 0.23 -7.74
N LEU A 305 -16.97 0.46 -7.10
CA LEU A 305 -16.91 0.76 -5.67
C LEU A 305 -17.68 2.05 -5.33
N ASP A 306 -17.53 3.08 -6.14
CA ASP A 306 -18.26 4.34 -5.96
C ASP A 306 -19.77 4.14 -6.13
N LYS A 307 -20.20 3.33 -7.10
CA LYS A 307 -21.59 2.97 -7.29
C LYS A 307 -22.18 2.18 -6.13
N LEU A 308 -21.42 1.25 -5.53
CA LEU A 308 -21.83 0.53 -4.31
C LEU A 308 -22.02 1.51 -3.17
N SER A 309 -21.05 2.40 -2.94
CA SER A 309 -21.14 3.43 -1.90
C SER A 309 -22.32 4.35 -2.08
N ALA A 310 -22.61 4.81 -3.32
CA ALA A 310 -23.76 5.64 -3.65
C ALA A 310 -25.11 4.94 -3.43
N ARG A 311 -25.14 3.63 -3.40
CA ARG A 311 -26.33 2.80 -3.09
C ARG A 311 -26.40 2.36 -1.63
N GLU A 312 -25.52 2.88 -0.77
CA GLU A 312 -25.41 2.53 0.65
C GLU A 312 -25.18 1.01 0.84
N VAL A 313 -24.38 0.39 -0.05
CA VAL A 313 -23.94 -1.00 0.09
C VAL A 313 -22.67 -1.01 0.92
N ALA A 314 -22.71 -1.64 2.10
CA ALA A 314 -21.55 -1.84 2.94
C ALA A 314 -20.72 -3.01 2.39
N LEU A 315 -19.50 -2.72 1.93
CA LEU A 315 -18.53 -3.75 1.55
C LEU A 315 -17.55 -3.94 2.69
N GLU A 316 -17.52 -5.14 3.26
CA GLU A 316 -16.76 -5.51 4.45
C GLU A 316 -15.87 -6.73 4.17
N THR A 317 -14.98 -7.06 5.09
CA THR A 317 -14.08 -8.22 4.98
C THR A 317 -14.05 -9.00 6.29
N GLU A 318 -13.90 -10.32 6.20
CA GLU A 318 -13.69 -11.20 7.35
C GLU A 318 -12.30 -10.96 7.98
N GLU A 319 -11.26 -10.86 7.15
CA GLU A 319 -9.89 -10.57 7.59
C GLU A 319 -9.54 -9.10 7.31
N ALA A 320 -9.18 -8.35 8.35
CA ALA A 320 -8.77 -6.96 8.23
C ALA A 320 -7.29 -6.77 8.59
N ALA A 321 -6.60 -5.99 7.79
CA ALA A 321 -5.33 -5.38 8.16
C ALA A 321 -5.43 -3.88 7.87
N ARG A 322 -4.67 -3.06 8.58
CA ARG A 322 -4.67 -1.61 8.37
C ARG A 322 -3.50 -1.19 7.50
N THR A 323 -3.69 -0.22 6.63
CA THR A 323 -2.57 0.45 5.98
C THR A 323 -1.87 1.34 7.01
N LEU A 324 -0.57 1.11 7.22
CA LEU A 324 0.24 1.88 8.18
C LEU A 324 0.67 3.20 7.57
N CYS A 325 1.18 3.14 6.34
CA CYS A 325 1.55 4.30 5.54
C CYS A 325 1.58 3.95 4.05
N ILE A 326 1.67 5.00 3.22
CA ILE A 326 1.99 4.88 1.80
C ILE A 326 3.35 5.51 1.56
N THR A 327 4.24 4.82 0.85
CA THR A 327 5.50 5.42 0.41
C THR A 327 5.45 5.75 -1.07
N VAL A 328 5.96 6.91 -1.44
CA VAL A 328 6.00 7.37 -2.83
C VAL A 328 7.44 7.45 -3.34
N ASN A 329 7.66 6.96 -4.57
CA ASN A 329 8.92 7.13 -5.29
C ASN A 329 8.65 7.96 -6.55
N PRO A 330 9.05 9.25 -6.60
CA PRO A 330 8.81 10.11 -7.75
C PRO A 330 9.69 9.79 -8.96
N VAL A 331 10.71 8.93 -8.80
CA VAL A 331 11.67 8.60 -9.86
C VAL A 331 11.34 7.23 -10.44
N SER A 332 11.11 7.18 -11.75
CA SER A 332 10.93 5.93 -12.49
C SER A 332 12.25 5.29 -12.84
N ALA A 333 12.31 3.94 -12.78
CA ALA A 333 13.43 3.16 -13.31
C ALA A 333 13.50 3.19 -14.85
N TYR A 334 12.48 3.72 -15.52
CA TYR A 334 12.35 3.77 -16.99
C TYR A 334 12.65 5.15 -17.59
N GLY A 335 13.20 6.08 -16.80
CA GLY A 335 13.77 7.34 -17.30
C GLY A 335 12.90 8.59 -17.16
N TRP A 336 11.68 8.52 -16.61
CA TRP A 336 10.86 9.70 -16.28
C TRP A 336 10.78 9.93 -14.78
N LYS A 337 10.36 11.12 -14.40
CA LYS A 337 10.15 11.50 -13.02
C LYS A 337 8.91 12.40 -12.90
N PHE A 338 8.28 12.35 -11.74
CA PHE A 338 7.25 13.29 -11.34
C PHE A 338 7.87 14.46 -10.57
N ASP A 339 7.16 15.59 -10.55
CA ASP A 339 7.44 16.60 -9.53
C ASP A 339 7.16 15.96 -8.17
N LYS A 340 8.16 16.02 -7.29
CA LYS A 340 8.15 15.28 -6.03
C LYS A 340 7.17 15.90 -5.03
N ASP A 341 7.11 17.23 -4.98
CA ASP A 341 6.29 17.96 -4.01
C ASP A 341 4.82 17.89 -4.42
N GLU A 342 4.53 18.04 -5.72
CA GLU A 342 3.18 17.84 -6.25
C GLU A 342 2.68 16.41 -6.03
N PHE A 343 3.50 15.39 -6.31
CA PHE A 343 3.11 13.99 -6.15
C PHE A 343 2.82 13.65 -4.68
N LEU A 344 3.70 14.10 -3.78
CA LEU A 344 3.53 13.90 -2.35
C LEU A 344 2.29 14.62 -1.81
N HIS A 345 2.10 15.88 -2.18
CA HIS A 345 0.96 16.69 -1.78
C HIS A 345 -0.36 16.07 -2.23
N ARG A 346 -0.49 15.77 -3.52
CA ARG A 346 -1.72 15.17 -4.09
C ARG A 346 -2.04 13.78 -3.50
N MET A 347 -1.02 12.98 -3.19
CA MET A 347 -1.24 11.69 -2.54
C MET A 347 -1.70 11.88 -1.09
N ARG A 348 -1.14 12.87 -0.36
CA ARG A 348 -1.58 13.22 1.01
C ARG A 348 -3.03 13.71 1.06
N GLU A 349 -3.47 14.44 0.05
CA GLU A 349 -4.87 14.88 -0.06
C GLU A 349 -5.84 13.74 -0.35
N ALA A 350 -5.36 12.63 -0.90
CA ALA A 350 -6.20 11.53 -1.37
C ALA A 350 -6.37 10.38 -0.35
N VAL A 351 -5.59 10.37 0.75
CA VAL A 351 -5.61 9.27 1.74
C VAL A 351 -5.49 9.80 3.17
N GLU A 352 -5.90 8.97 4.14
CA GLU A 352 -5.92 9.33 5.58
C GLU A 352 -4.74 8.74 6.39
N VAL A 353 -3.73 8.18 5.72
CA VAL A 353 -2.56 7.60 6.36
C VAL A 353 -1.33 8.43 6.05
N PRO A 354 -0.25 8.36 6.87
CA PRO A 354 1.01 9.00 6.53
C PRO A 354 1.49 8.65 5.13
N VAL A 355 1.85 9.67 4.34
CA VAL A 355 2.47 9.52 3.02
C VAL A 355 3.84 10.14 3.05
N ILE A 356 4.86 9.36 2.68
CA ILE A 356 6.27 9.74 2.80
C ILE A 356 7.06 9.42 1.53
N ASN A 357 8.07 10.25 1.25
CA ASN A 357 9.14 9.91 0.32
C ASN A 357 10.36 9.42 1.11
N VAL A 358 10.56 8.09 1.11
CA VAL A 358 11.59 7.45 1.96
C VAL A 358 13.00 7.99 1.72
N LYS A 359 13.31 8.39 0.48
CA LYS A 359 14.66 8.89 0.15
C LYS A 359 14.94 10.31 0.63
N GLU A 360 13.92 11.12 0.84
CA GLU A 360 14.09 12.55 1.13
C GLU A 360 13.64 12.94 2.53
N GLU A 361 12.57 12.32 3.02
CA GLU A 361 12.00 12.69 4.32
C GLU A 361 12.48 11.80 5.47
N LEU A 362 13.08 10.64 5.13
CA LEU A 362 13.52 9.66 6.11
C LEU A 362 15.03 9.37 6.00
N ALA A 363 15.78 10.16 5.24
CA ALA A 363 17.23 10.05 5.05
C ALA A 363 18.01 10.70 6.20
#